data_1a306ee7acc16135371a76eeef5c7267
#
_entry.id   1a306ee7acc16135371a76eeef5c7267
#
_cell.length_a   1.000
_cell.length_b   1.000
_cell.length_c   1.000
_cell.angle_alpha   90.00
_cell.angle_beta   90.00
_cell.angle_gamma   90.00
#
_symmetry.space_group_name_H-M   'P 1'
#
loop_
_entity.id
_entity.type
_entity.pdbx_description
1 polymer ?
#
loop_
_entity_poly.entity_id
_entity_poly.type
_entity_poly.pdbx_seq_one_letter_code
_entity_poly.pdbx_strand_id
1 'polypeptide(L)'
;MPVFQQAIDRLASSIQPLVFETGVESAPYSSTRGTVFLVSYQGSSYVLTARHALQPDNLMPVCVFPSDYSHQLVPLKDVFYVPQHLEDEDVADIAVIAIDTKRITHPDVARAKLIDLALSCGEWKQYAHEVLFFVLGYPEERSVLAYEPLKFRADRIILLGHYRGPSTLESIHALSVLDTLSLTTFSGLSGAPVFAWIELLNQRPIAIFCGMVLRGTPQSGLIHFLDRDVLLDALNLKRQLEQQESK
;
A
#
# COMPACT_ATOMS: atom_id res chain seq x y z
N MET A 1 -9.66 -18.97 12.30
CA MET A 1 -10.37 -17.70 12.04
C MET A 1 -9.99 -16.54 12.99
N PRO A 2 -10.01 -16.65 14.34
CA PRO A 2 -9.68 -15.49 15.18
C PRO A 2 -8.27 -14.93 14.97
N VAL A 3 -7.29 -15.79 14.70
CA VAL A 3 -5.87 -15.39 14.54
C VAL A 3 -5.66 -14.64 13.21
N PHE A 4 -6.31 -15.08 12.14
CA PHE A 4 -6.27 -14.38 10.84
C PHE A 4 -6.88 -12.99 10.96
N GLN A 5 -8.06 -12.84 11.58
CA GLN A 5 -8.68 -11.54 11.80
C GLN A 5 -7.79 -10.61 12.63
N GLN A 6 -7.16 -11.11 13.69
CA GLN A 6 -6.22 -10.31 14.48
C GLN A 6 -5.00 -9.82 13.67
N ALA A 7 -4.49 -10.65 12.75
CA ALA A 7 -3.39 -10.23 11.86
C ALA A 7 -3.86 -9.13 10.90
N ILE A 8 -5.03 -9.29 10.30
CA ILE A 8 -5.65 -8.26 9.46
C ILE A 8 -5.84 -6.95 10.23
N ASP A 9 -6.43 -6.98 11.44
CA ASP A 9 -6.69 -5.78 12.23
C ASP A 9 -5.41 -5.03 12.57
N ARG A 10 -4.30 -5.75 12.78
CA ARG A 10 -2.98 -5.13 13.04
C ARG A 10 -2.41 -4.46 11.79
N LEU A 11 -2.49 -5.12 10.64
CA LEU A 11 -1.98 -4.59 9.37
C LEU A 11 -2.86 -3.46 8.85
N ALA A 12 -4.16 -3.60 9.00
CA ALA A 12 -5.17 -2.68 8.52
C ALA A 12 -4.92 -1.23 8.93
N SER A 13 -4.44 -1.00 10.15
CA SER A 13 -4.16 0.34 10.67
C SER A 13 -2.98 1.04 9.99
N SER A 14 -2.13 0.29 9.28
CA SER A 14 -1.00 0.83 8.51
C SER A 14 -1.35 1.07 7.03
N ILE A 15 -2.57 0.76 6.62
CA ILE A 15 -3.01 0.82 5.22
C ILE A 15 -4.12 1.86 5.13
N GLN A 16 -3.95 2.86 4.30
CA GLN A 16 -4.79 4.03 4.21
C GLN A 16 -5.22 4.32 2.76
N PRO A 17 -6.35 4.98 2.55
CA PRO A 17 -6.69 5.47 1.22
C PRO A 17 -5.73 6.58 0.80
N LEU A 18 -5.38 6.61 -0.47
CA LEU A 18 -4.65 7.73 -1.07
C LEU A 18 -5.63 8.87 -1.34
N VAL A 19 -5.41 10.01 -0.74
CA VAL A 19 -6.27 11.21 -0.83
C VAL A 19 -5.42 12.39 -1.28
N PHE A 20 -6.04 13.35 -1.97
CA PHE A 20 -5.39 14.57 -2.40
C PHE A 20 -6.10 15.80 -1.82
N GLU A 21 -5.33 16.79 -1.38
CA GLU A 21 -5.86 18.07 -0.95
C GLU A 21 -6.24 18.91 -2.18
N THR A 22 -7.44 19.46 -2.17
CA THR A 22 -7.93 20.27 -3.31
C THR A 22 -7.58 21.76 -3.18
N GLY A 23 -7.26 22.23 -1.99
CA GLY A 23 -7.11 23.65 -1.65
C GLY A 23 -8.45 24.40 -1.56
N VAL A 24 -9.58 23.73 -1.69
CA VAL A 24 -10.93 24.33 -1.58
C VAL A 24 -11.49 24.00 -0.20
N GLU A 25 -11.79 25.03 0.61
CA GLU A 25 -12.25 24.88 2.00
C GLU A 25 -13.54 24.04 2.12
N SER A 26 -14.51 24.24 1.20
CA SER A 26 -15.76 23.48 1.18
C SER A 26 -15.62 22.04 0.67
N ALA A 27 -14.49 21.69 0.06
CA ALA A 27 -14.20 20.38 -0.53
C ALA A 27 -12.71 20.06 -0.39
N PRO A 28 -12.17 19.94 0.85
CA PRO A 28 -10.71 19.93 1.07
C PRO A 28 -10.00 18.73 0.48
N TYR A 29 -10.71 17.64 0.22
CA TYR A 29 -10.11 16.41 -0.32
C TYR A 29 -10.81 15.97 -1.60
N SER A 30 -10.04 15.38 -2.54
CA SER A 30 -10.56 14.67 -3.69
C SER A 30 -10.71 13.17 -3.38
N SER A 31 -11.48 12.46 -4.23
CA SER A 31 -11.70 11.02 -4.09
C SER A 31 -10.40 10.23 -4.16
N THR A 32 -10.37 9.09 -3.50
CA THR A 32 -9.24 8.15 -3.52
C THR A 32 -9.08 7.53 -4.89
N ARG A 33 -7.84 7.48 -5.37
CA ARG A 33 -7.50 6.79 -6.63
C ARG A 33 -6.49 5.67 -6.43
N GLY A 34 -6.20 5.36 -5.16
CA GLY A 34 -5.24 4.33 -4.81
C GLY A 34 -5.24 4.03 -3.32
N THR A 35 -4.44 3.07 -2.98
CA THR A 35 -4.14 2.68 -1.60
C THR A 35 -2.70 3.03 -1.30
N VAL A 36 -2.43 3.47 -0.08
CA VAL A 36 -1.08 3.66 0.46
C VAL A 36 -0.88 2.78 1.68
N PHE A 37 0.35 2.43 1.97
CA PHE A 37 0.67 1.77 3.23
C PHE A 37 1.93 2.35 3.86
N LEU A 38 1.88 2.46 5.19
CA LEU A 38 2.95 3.05 6.00
C LEU A 38 3.89 1.93 6.43
N VAL A 39 5.19 2.15 6.23
CA VAL A 39 6.23 1.17 6.54
C VAL A 39 7.35 1.76 7.36
N SER A 40 7.96 0.92 8.18
CA SER A 40 9.29 1.18 8.75
C SER A 40 10.32 0.31 8.04
N TYR A 41 11.42 0.91 7.64
CA TYR A 41 12.51 0.21 6.99
C TYR A 41 13.85 0.78 7.44
N GLN A 42 14.68 -0.06 8.07
CA GLN A 42 16.02 0.27 8.56
C GLN A 42 16.07 1.60 9.36
N GLY A 43 15.10 1.82 10.25
CA GLY A 43 15.03 2.99 11.14
C GLY A 43 14.40 4.25 10.54
N SER A 44 14.01 4.24 9.27
CA SER A 44 13.26 5.32 8.61
C SER A 44 11.81 4.92 8.38
N SER A 45 10.93 5.91 8.21
CA SER A 45 9.49 5.73 8.01
C SER A 45 9.10 6.27 6.64
N TYR A 46 8.32 5.47 5.90
CA TYR A 46 7.91 5.80 4.54
C TYR A 46 6.43 5.45 4.32
N VAL A 47 5.87 6.07 3.29
CA VAL A 47 4.60 5.68 2.67
C VAL A 47 4.92 5.10 1.30
N LEU A 48 4.36 3.95 0.98
CA LEU A 48 4.49 3.29 -0.31
C LEU A 48 3.17 3.29 -1.05
N THR A 49 3.22 3.48 -2.36
CA THR A 49 2.07 3.35 -3.27
C THR A 49 2.55 3.15 -4.71
N ALA A 50 1.62 2.83 -5.62
CA ALA A 50 1.91 2.82 -7.05
C ALA A 50 2.09 4.27 -7.56
N ARG A 51 3.09 4.49 -8.42
CA ARG A 51 3.40 5.80 -8.99
C ARG A 51 2.22 6.37 -9.77
N HIS A 52 1.56 5.57 -10.62
CA HIS A 52 0.43 6.02 -11.42
C HIS A 52 -0.76 6.49 -10.56
N ALA A 53 -0.90 5.97 -9.32
CA ALA A 53 -1.95 6.39 -8.39
C ALA A 53 -1.75 7.84 -7.90
N LEU A 54 -0.50 8.32 -7.83
CA LEU A 54 -0.18 9.71 -7.46
C LEU A 54 -0.49 10.72 -8.57
N GLN A 55 -0.68 10.27 -9.82
CA GLN A 55 -0.86 11.15 -10.97
C GLN A 55 0.22 12.25 -10.97
N PRO A 56 1.46 11.95 -11.39
CA PRO A 56 2.60 12.87 -11.28
C PRO A 56 2.36 14.25 -11.91
N ASP A 57 1.43 14.34 -12.87
CA ASP A 57 1.01 15.59 -13.51
C ASP A 57 -0.02 16.38 -12.69
N ASN A 58 -0.52 15.82 -11.58
CA ASN A 58 -1.45 16.49 -10.69
C ASN A 58 -0.68 17.15 -9.56
N LEU A 59 -0.70 18.49 -9.52
CA LEU A 59 -0.02 19.30 -8.51
C LEU A 59 -0.72 19.26 -7.13
N MET A 60 -1.79 18.49 -6.97
CA MET A 60 -2.48 18.41 -5.67
C MET A 60 -1.61 17.69 -4.65
N PRO A 61 -1.46 18.25 -3.44
CA PRO A 61 -0.71 17.60 -2.37
C PRO A 61 -1.32 16.26 -1.95
N VAL A 62 -0.48 15.27 -1.78
CA VAL A 62 -0.86 13.97 -1.23
C VAL A 62 -1.16 14.10 0.25
N CYS A 63 -2.28 13.52 0.67
CA CYS A 63 -2.71 13.45 2.05
C CYS A 63 -2.76 11.99 2.51
N VAL A 64 -2.14 11.70 3.65
CA VAL A 64 -2.17 10.38 4.28
C VAL A 64 -2.60 10.55 5.73
N PHE A 65 -3.61 9.80 6.14
CA PHE A 65 -4.06 9.77 7.53
C PHE A 65 -3.30 8.70 8.32
N PRO A 66 -3.02 8.91 9.62
CA PRO A 66 -2.34 7.92 10.45
C PRO A 66 -3.24 6.74 10.84
N SER A 67 -4.56 6.89 10.72
CA SER A 67 -5.56 5.86 11.01
C SER A 67 -6.93 6.27 10.45
N ASP A 68 -7.86 5.32 10.39
CA ASP A 68 -9.24 5.51 9.90
C ASP A 68 -10.06 6.54 10.71
N TYR A 69 -9.62 6.90 11.91
CA TYR A 69 -10.33 7.78 12.85
C TYR A 69 -9.63 9.11 13.09
N SER A 70 -8.47 9.33 12.50
CA SER A 70 -7.72 10.56 12.70
C SER A 70 -8.12 11.63 11.67
N HIS A 71 -8.21 12.85 12.13
CA HIS A 71 -8.35 14.04 11.27
C HIS A 71 -6.99 14.72 11.02
N GLN A 72 -5.92 14.15 11.55
CA GLN A 72 -4.56 14.67 11.38
C GLN A 72 -3.92 14.04 10.14
N LEU A 73 -3.05 14.78 9.50
CA LEU A 73 -2.27 14.29 8.37
C LEU A 73 -0.87 13.86 8.82
N VAL A 74 -0.37 12.79 8.22
CA VAL A 74 1.03 12.39 8.34
C VAL A 74 1.88 13.43 7.62
N PRO A 75 2.86 14.08 8.27
CA PRO A 75 3.73 15.04 7.61
C PRO A 75 4.65 14.31 6.62
N LEU A 76 4.49 14.63 5.36
CA LEU A 76 5.30 14.08 4.28
C LEU A 76 6.42 15.07 3.93
N LYS A 77 7.58 14.53 3.50
CA LYS A 77 8.74 15.35 3.16
C LYS A 77 8.89 15.47 1.65
N ASP A 78 9.20 14.39 0.98
CA ASP A 78 9.48 14.32 -0.45
C ASP A 78 9.02 12.99 -1.03
N VAL A 79 8.79 12.98 -2.33
CA VAL A 79 8.41 11.79 -3.08
C VAL A 79 9.58 11.36 -3.96
N PHE A 80 9.97 10.10 -3.86
CA PHE A 80 10.94 9.48 -4.73
C PHE A 80 10.22 8.54 -5.70
N TYR A 81 10.51 8.69 -6.98
CA TYR A 81 10.07 7.80 -8.04
C TYR A 81 11.25 7.00 -8.57
N VAL A 82 11.06 5.71 -8.76
CA VAL A 82 12.06 4.88 -9.45
C VAL A 82 12.21 5.38 -10.88
N PRO A 83 13.46 5.63 -11.36
CA PRO A 83 13.69 6.16 -12.70
C PRO A 83 13.27 5.15 -13.78
N GLN A 84 12.31 5.50 -14.63
CA GLN A 84 11.78 4.64 -15.71
C GLN A 84 12.82 4.23 -16.77
N HIS A 85 13.87 5.01 -16.96
CA HIS A 85 14.94 4.67 -17.91
C HIS A 85 15.87 3.55 -17.42
N LEU A 86 15.76 3.15 -16.15
CA LEU A 86 16.56 2.09 -15.55
C LEU A 86 15.82 0.76 -15.49
N GLU A 87 14.48 0.79 -15.56
CA GLU A 87 13.61 -0.35 -15.33
C GLU A 87 12.43 -0.36 -16.33
N ASP A 88 11.81 -1.51 -16.47
CA ASP A 88 10.53 -1.64 -17.16
C ASP A 88 9.48 -0.73 -16.50
N GLU A 89 8.54 -0.20 -17.28
CA GLU A 89 7.54 0.76 -16.82
C GLU A 89 6.71 0.22 -15.63
N ASP A 90 6.36 -1.05 -15.67
CA ASP A 90 5.62 -1.71 -14.57
C ASP A 90 6.50 -1.88 -13.32
N VAL A 91 7.80 -2.15 -13.48
CA VAL A 91 8.76 -2.29 -12.37
C VAL A 91 9.06 -0.92 -11.75
N ALA A 92 9.09 0.14 -12.57
CA ALA A 92 9.29 1.51 -12.12
C ALA A 92 8.03 2.18 -11.55
N ASP A 93 6.88 1.48 -11.53
CA ASP A 93 5.61 2.02 -11.03
C ASP A 93 5.54 2.06 -9.49
N ILE A 94 6.58 2.61 -8.88
CA ILE A 94 6.74 2.75 -7.43
C ILE A 94 6.91 4.23 -7.06
N ALA A 95 6.18 4.63 -6.02
CA ALA A 95 6.43 5.88 -5.31
C ALA A 95 6.76 5.61 -3.84
N VAL A 96 7.89 6.14 -3.40
CA VAL A 96 8.35 6.12 -2.01
C VAL A 96 8.27 7.52 -1.46
N ILE A 97 7.44 7.74 -0.45
CA ILE A 97 7.25 9.07 0.16
C ILE A 97 7.85 9.05 1.55
N ALA A 98 8.82 9.91 1.81
CA ALA A 98 9.44 9.99 3.12
C ALA A 98 8.51 10.68 4.13
N ILE A 99 8.40 10.12 5.34
CA ILE A 99 7.67 10.75 6.45
C ILE A 99 8.63 11.70 7.18
N ASP A 100 8.21 12.96 7.34
CA ASP A 100 8.97 13.94 8.14
C ASP A 100 8.72 13.73 9.63
N THR A 101 9.47 12.81 10.23
CA THR A 101 9.33 12.48 11.65
C THR A 101 9.64 13.66 12.59
N LYS A 102 10.40 14.67 12.14
CA LYS A 102 10.72 15.87 12.92
C LYS A 102 9.51 16.80 13.06
N ARG A 103 8.56 16.72 12.12
CA ARG A 103 7.32 17.52 12.13
C ARG A 103 6.15 16.81 12.80
N ILE A 104 6.34 15.60 13.33
CA ILE A 104 5.30 14.89 14.06
C ILE A 104 5.14 15.55 15.43
N THR A 105 4.07 16.30 15.60
CA THR A 105 3.71 16.99 16.85
C THR A 105 2.45 16.43 17.50
N HIS A 106 1.57 15.81 16.70
CA HIS A 106 0.30 15.28 17.19
C HIS A 106 0.41 13.82 17.65
N PRO A 107 -0.17 13.46 18.81
CA PRO A 107 -0.08 12.10 19.37
C PRO A 107 -0.64 11.00 18.44
N ASP A 108 -1.70 11.28 17.68
CA ASP A 108 -2.29 10.31 16.76
C ASP A 108 -1.30 9.92 15.64
N VAL A 109 -0.58 10.92 15.11
CA VAL A 109 0.45 10.68 14.09
C VAL A 109 1.63 9.93 14.69
N ALA A 110 2.04 10.29 15.91
CA ALA A 110 3.14 9.59 16.62
C ALA A 110 2.80 8.11 16.93
N ARG A 111 1.51 7.77 17.00
CA ARG A 111 1.02 6.40 17.23
C ARG A 111 0.66 5.67 15.96
N ALA A 112 0.84 6.27 14.79
CA ALA A 112 0.59 5.61 13.52
C ALA A 112 1.28 4.25 13.47
N LYS A 113 0.55 3.24 13.01
CA LYS A 113 1.11 1.90 12.86
C LYS A 113 1.86 1.83 11.55
N LEU A 114 3.02 1.22 11.60
CA LEU A 114 3.88 0.99 10.44
C LEU A 114 4.08 -0.52 10.28
N ILE A 115 4.07 -1.00 9.05
CA ILE A 115 4.50 -2.36 8.74
C ILE A 115 6.02 -2.38 8.84
N ASP A 116 6.56 -3.13 9.77
CA ASP A 116 8.01 -3.32 9.87
C ASP A 116 8.46 -4.31 8.79
N LEU A 117 9.10 -3.80 7.76
CA LEU A 117 9.52 -4.62 6.63
C LEU A 117 10.64 -5.61 7.00
N ALA A 118 11.45 -5.31 8.01
CA ALA A 118 12.47 -6.25 8.48
C ALA A 118 11.85 -7.50 9.13
N LEU A 119 10.71 -7.34 9.81
CA LEU A 119 10.00 -8.44 10.48
C LEU A 119 8.97 -9.11 9.57
N SER A 120 8.43 -8.38 8.60
CA SER A 120 7.36 -8.86 7.72
C SER A 120 7.87 -9.54 6.44
N CYS A 121 9.16 -9.48 6.16
CA CYS A 121 9.79 -10.08 4.98
C CYS A 121 10.31 -11.48 5.28
N GLY A 122 9.53 -12.50 4.96
CA GLY A 122 9.93 -13.92 4.98
C GLY A 122 10.01 -14.50 3.55
N GLU A 123 10.48 -15.74 3.41
CA GLU A 123 10.52 -16.45 2.13
C GLU A 123 9.12 -16.94 1.75
N TRP A 124 8.34 -16.08 1.04
CA TRP A 124 6.96 -16.43 0.66
C TRP A 124 6.90 -17.33 -0.58
N LYS A 125 7.84 -17.19 -1.52
CA LYS A 125 7.82 -17.89 -2.83
C LYS A 125 7.81 -19.41 -2.69
N GLN A 126 8.51 -19.95 -1.69
CA GLN A 126 8.54 -21.39 -1.43
C GLN A 126 7.18 -21.97 -1.01
N TYR A 127 6.27 -21.15 -0.49
CA TYR A 127 4.93 -21.57 -0.05
C TYR A 127 3.84 -21.09 -1.01
N ALA A 128 4.18 -20.36 -2.07
CA ALA A 128 3.24 -19.57 -2.87
C ALA A 128 2.04 -20.38 -3.40
N HIS A 129 2.23 -21.63 -3.80
CA HIS A 129 1.16 -22.47 -4.35
C HIS A 129 0.29 -23.17 -3.29
N GLU A 130 0.69 -23.13 -2.03
CA GLU A 130 0.05 -23.88 -0.94
C GLU A 130 -0.73 -22.95 0.01
N VAL A 131 -0.47 -21.64 -0.03
CA VAL A 131 -0.99 -20.69 0.94
C VAL A 131 -2.01 -19.74 0.35
N LEU A 132 -2.83 -19.17 1.23
CA LEU A 132 -3.77 -18.14 0.88
C LEU A 132 -3.06 -16.78 0.86
N PHE A 133 -3.33 -16.00 -0.17
CA PHE A 133 -2.91 -14.59 -0.25
C PHE A 133 -4.07 -13.68 0.09
N PHE A 134 -3.76 -12.50 0.60
CA PHE A 134 -4.74 -11.45 0.80
C PHE A 134 -4.18 -10.08 0.45
N VAL A 135 -5.07 -9.24 -0.05
CA VAL A 135 -4.84 -7.84 -0.38
C VAL A 135 -5.72 -6.99 0.51
N LEU A 136 -5.15 -5.96 1.11
CA LEU A 136 -5.88 -4.97 1.89
C LEU A 136 -5.84 -3.63 1.14
N GLY A 137 -6.98 -3.10 0.76
CA GLY A 137 -7.00 -1.86 -0.01
C GLY A 137 -8.35 -1.15 -0.01
N TYR A 138 -8.38 0.01 -0.67
CA TYR A 138 -9.54 0.90 -0.72
C TYR A 138 -10.00 1.06 -2.17
N PRO A 139 -10.98 0.25 -2.64
CA PRO A 139 -11.51 0.43 -3.98
C PRO A 139 -12.24 1.77 -4.10
N GLU A 140 -12.02 2.45 -5.22
CA GLU A 140 -12.60 3.77 -5.51
C GLU A 140 -14.13 3.76 -5.40
N GLU A 141 -14.80 2.74 -5.91
CA GLU A 141 -16.26 2.62 -5.89
C GLU A 141 -16.87 2.47 -4.48
N ARG A 142 -16.06 2.17 -3.46
CA ARG A 142 -16.46 2.13 -2.04
C ARG A 142 -15.99 3.35 -1.26
N SER A 143 -15.50 4.36 -1.94
CA SER A 143 -15.05 5.61 -1.34
C SER A 143 -16.08 6.70 -1.65
N VAL A 144 -16.58 7.36 -0.61
CA VAL A 144 -17.56 8.44 -0.72
C VAL A 144 -16.97 9.69 -0.09
N LEU A 145 -16.96 10.77 -0.88
CA LEU A 145 -16.72 12.12 -0.40
C LEU A 145 -18.07 12.82 -0.25
N ALA A 146 -18.49 13.05 0.97
CA ALA A 146 -19.64 13.90 1.26
C ALA A 146 -19.14 15.25 1.77
N TYR A 147 -19.45 16.32 1.05
CA TYR A 147 -19.04 17.69 1.40
C TYR A 147 -19.95 18.33 2.45
N GLU A 148 -21.16 17.80 2.65
CA GLU A 148 -22.10 18.24 3.69
C GLU A 148 -22.71 17.04 4.46
N PRO A 149 -22.39 16.84 5.73
CA PRO A 149 -21.23 17.36 6.48
C PRO A 149 -19.95 16.78 5.91
N LEU A 150 -18.86 17.52 5.99
CA LEU A 150 -17.52 17.13 5.57
C LEU A 150 -17.17 15.72 6.09
N LYS A 151 -17.50 14.69 5.32
CA LYS A 151 -17.25 13.29 5.64
C LYS A 151 -16.52 12.66 4.49
N PHE A 152 -15.31 12.28 4.77
CA PHE A 152 -14.59 11.33 3.95
C PHE A 152 -14.84 9.92 4.53
N ARG A 153 -15.35 9.03 3.70
CA ARG A 153 -15.50 7.62 4.04
C ARG A 153 -14.89 6.78 2.93
N ALA A 154 -13.97 5.94 3.29
CA ALA A 154 -13.45 4.91 2.42
C ALA A 154 -13.58 3.56 3.13
N ASP A 155 -14.27 2.62 2.48
CA ASP A 155 -14.43 1.29 3.04
C ASP A 155 -13.28 0.40 2.56
N ARG A 156 -12.42 -0.02 3.49
CA ARG A 156 -11.35 -0.98 3.22
C ARG A 156 -11.94 -2.35 2.97
N ILE A 157 -11.38 -3.04 1.97
CA ILE A 157 -11.74 -4.42 1.67
C ILE A 157 -10.56 -5.36 1.88
N ILE A 158 -10.89 -6.64 1.95
CA ILE A 158 -9.94 -7.75 1.95
C ILE A 158 -10.28 -8.61 0.74
N LEU A 159 -9.37 -8.71 -0.22
CA LEU A 159 -9.48 -9.68 -1.31
C LEU A 159 -8.59 -10.89 -0.99
N LEU A 160 -9.18 -12.06 -1.06
CA LEU A 160 -8.47 -13.33 -0.90
C LEU A 160 -8.17 -13.91 -2.27
N GLY A 161 -7.02 -14.58 -2.42
CA GLY A 161 -6.63 -15.16 -3.69
C GLY A 161 -5.60 -16.26 -3.57
N HIS A 162 -5.42 -16.99 -4.67
CA HIS A 162 -4.35 -17.97 -4.83
C HIS A 162 -3.32 -17.50 -5.85
N TYR A 163 -2.07 -17.82 -5.58
CA TYR A 163 -0.97 -17.52 -6.48
C TYR A 163 -1.07 -18.27 -7.80
N ARG A 164 -0.81 -17.57 -8.90
CA ARG A 164 -0.89 -18.11 -10.27
C ARG A 164 0.46 -18.21 -10.96
N GLY A 165 1.49 -17.65 -10.38
CA GLY A 165 2.83 -17.62 -10.95
C GLY A 165 3.30 -16.20 -11.28
N PRO A 166 4.54 -16.08 -11.79
CA PRO A 166 5.02 -14.84 -12.35
C PRO A 166 4.25 -14.47 -13.61
N SER A 167 4.17 -13.18 -13.91
CA SER A 167 3.59 -12.65 -15.15
C SER A 167 4.67 -12.66 -16.26
N THR A 168 4.60 -11.73 -17.21
CA THR A 168 5.60 -11.58 -18.27
C THR A 168 6.99 -11.20 -17.77
N LEU A 169 7.04 -10.51 -16.63
CA LEU A 169 8.27 -10.16 -15.91
C LEU A 169 8.34 -10.98 -14.62
N GLU A 170 9.54 -11.47 -14.28
CA GLU A 170 9.74 -12.30 -13.08
C GLU A 170 9.44 -11.55 -11.77
N SER A 171 9.56 -10.23 -11.79
CA SER A 171 9.27 -9.35 -10.66
C SER A 171 7.78 -9.02 -10.50
N ILE A 172 6.94 -9.41 -11.44
CA ILE A 172 5.49 -9.20 -11.40
C ILE A 172 4.79 -10.55 -11.29
N HIS A 173 3.94 -10.67 -10.29
CA HIS A 173 3.22 -11.90 -9.97
C HIS A 173 1.72 -11.72 -10.14
N ALA A 174 1.00 -12.82 -10.32
CA ALA A 174 -0.44 -12.83 -10.47
C ALA A 174 -1.13 -13.61 -9.33
N LEU A 175 -2.24 -13.05 -8.85
CA LEU A 175 -3.19 -13.72 -7.95
C LEU A 175 -4.52 -13.91 -8.66
N SER A 176 -5.11 -15.10 -8.52
CA SER A 176 -6.52 -15.35 -8.85
C SER A 176 -7.36 -15.06 -7.62
N VAL A 177 -8.22 -14.06 -7.70
CA VAL A 177 -9.10 -13.62 -6.61
C VAL A 177 -10.23 -14.65 -6.46
N LEU A 178 -10.52 -15.05 -5.22
CA LEU A 178 -11.56 -16.04 -4.90
C LEU A 178 -12.97 -15.45 -5.01
N ASP A 179 -13.12 -14.19 -4.59
CA ASP A 179 -14.37 -13.44 -4.65
C ASP A 179 -14.07 -11.98 -4.92
N THR A 180 -14.63 -11.43 -5.97
CA THR A 180 -14.46 -10.02 -6.34
C THR A 180 -15.30 -9.08 -5.49
N LEU A 181 -16.08 -9.58 -4.51
CA LEU A 181 -16.96 -8.81 -3.63
C LEU A 181 -17.95 -7.92 -4.38
N SER A 182 -18.39 -8.36 -5.56
CA SER A 182 -19.27 -7.62 -6.47
C SER A 182 -18.70 -6.26 -6.92
N LEU A 183 -17.38 -6.09 -6.89
CA LEU A 183 -16.72 -4.92 -7.44
C LEU A 183 -16.84 -4.90 -8.97
N THR A 184 -17.12 -3.75 -9.53
CA THR A 184 -17.16 -3.53 -10.98
C THR A 184 -15.79 -3.20 -11.54
N THR A 185 -14.90 -2.66 -10.70
CA THR A 185 -13.52 -2.32 -11.00
C THR A 185 -12.62 -2.59 -9.79
N PHE A 186 -11.32 -2.80 -10.06
CA PHE A 186 -10.28 -2.80 -9.02
C PHE A 186 -9.56 -1.45 -8.89
N SER A 187 -10.10 -0.38 -9.52
CA SER A 187 -9.59 0.98 -9.29
C SER A 187 -9.55 1.32 -7.81
N GLY A 188 -8.47 1.97 -7.38
CA GLY A 188 -8.21 2.28 -5.96
C GLY A 188 -7.42 1.20 -5.22
N LEU A 189 -7.28 -0.01 -5.76
CA LEU A 189 -6.42 -1.04 -5.18
C LEU A 189 -4.94 -0.90 -5.56
N SER A 190 -4.61 -0.12 -6.59
CA SER A 190 -3.22 0.20 -6.93
C SER A 190 -2.49 0.78 -5.72
N GLY A 191 -1.32 0.25 -5.42
CA GLY A 191 -0.58 0.59 -4.21
C GLY A 191 -0.95 -0.23 -2.96
N ALA A 192 -1.97 -1.10 -3.02
CA ALA A 192 -2.36 -1.95 -1.89
C ALA A 192 -1.29 -3.03 -1.61
N PRO A 193 -0.94 -3.28 -0.33
CA PRO A 193 0.01 -4.34 0.01
C PRO A 193 -0.62 -5.72 -0.16
N VAL A 194 0.22 -6.67 -0.56
CA VAL A 194 -0.10 -8.08 -0.73
C VAL A 194 0.62 -8.89 0.34
N PHE A 195 -0.11 -9.80 0.97
CA PHE A 195 0.42 -10.69 2.00
C PHE A 195 0.12 -12.15 1.69
N ALA A 196 1.05 -13.04 2.04
CA ALA A 196 0.81 -14.47 2.14
C ALA A 196 0.48 -14.85 3.58
N TRP A 197 -0.57 -15.65 3.78
CA TRP A 197 -0.94 -16.21 5.08
C TRP A 197 -0.35 -17.61 5.22
N ILE A 198 0.66 -17.73 6.06
CA ILE A 198 1.39 -18.99 6.24
C ILE A 198 1.03 -19.60 7.58
N GLU A 199 0.48 -20.82 7.54
CA GLU A 199 0.16 -21.65 8.69
C GLU A 199 1.13 -22.84 8.74
N LEU A 200 2.15 -22.75 9.59
CA LEU A 200 3.09 -23.83 9.81
C LEU A 200 2.63 -24.69 11.00
N LEU A 201 2.87 -26.00 10.89
CA LEU A 201 2.51 -26.95 11.94
C LEU A 201 3.19 -26.55 13.27
N ASN A 202 2.40 -26.46 14.35
CA ASN A 202 2.86 -26.09 15.70
C ASN A 202 3.47 -24.67 15.84
N GLN A 203 3.24 -23.76 14.87
CA GLN A 203 3.66 -22.37 14.95
C GLN A 203 2.44 -21.45 14.88
N ARG A 204 2.62 -20.22 15.36
CA ARG A 204 1.59 -19.19 15.13
C ARG A 204 1.59 -18.84 13.64
N PRO A 205 0.41 -18.77 13.02
CA PRO A 205 0.30 -18.28 11.66
C PRO A 205 0.88 -16.88 11.52
N ILE A 206 1.51 -16.61 10.40
CA ILE A 206 2.14 -15.32 10.09
C ILE A 206 1.65 -14.77 8.76
N ALA A 207 1.55 -13.45 8.68
CA ALA A 207 1.36 -12.74 7.43
C ALA A 207 2.73 -12.27 6.93
N ILE A 208 3.15 -12.74 5.76
CA ILE A 208 4.39 -12.32 5.11
C ILE A 208 4.06 -11.31 4.03
N PHE A 209 4.73 -10.16 4.04
CA PHE A 209 4.63 -9.16 2.99
C PHE A 209 5.26 -9.68 1.70
N CYS A 210 4.50 -9.68 0.61
CA CYS A 210 4.88 -10.23 -0.68
C CYS A 210 5.10 -9.17 -1.76
N GLY A 211 4.47 -8.01 -1.61
CA GLY A 211 4.58 -6.96 -2.61
C GLY A 211 3.42 -5.98 -2.61
N MET A 212 3.23 -5.29 -3.74
CA MET A 212 2.28 -4.19 -3.91
C MET A 212 1.47 -4.38 -5.20
N VAL A 213 0.16 -4.20 -5.12
CA VAL A 213 -0.74 -4.27 -6.29
C VAL A 213 -0.41 -3.16 -7.29
N LEU A 214 -0.24 -3.56 -8.55
CA LEU A 214 -0.11 -2.66 -9.70
C LEU A 214 -1.47 -2.47 -10.38
N ARG A 215 -2.09 -3.55 -10.80
CA ARG A 215 -3.34 -3.56 -11.58
C ARG A 215 -4.11 -4.86 -11.44
N GLY A 216 -5.33 -4.85 -11.90
CA GLY A 216 -6.19 -6.02 -11.98
C GLY A 216 -7.57 -5.66 -12.51
N THR A 217 -8.38 -6.67 -12.81
CA THR A 217 -9.77 -6.48 -13.19
C THR A 217 -10.68 -7.57 -12.60
N PRO A 218 -11.89 -7.21 -12.14
CA PRO A 218 -12.86 -8.19 -11.66
C PRO A 218 -13.28 -9.18 -12.77
N GLN A 219 -13.30 -8.74 -14.04
CA GLN A 219 -13.69 -9.58 -15.19
C GLN A 219 -12.73 -10.75 -15.42
N SER A 220 -11.43 -10.53 -15.23
CA SER A 220 -10.43 -11.60 -15.29
C SER A 220 -10.30 -12.36 -13.97
N GLY A 221 -10.75 -11.78 -12.86
CA GLY A 221 -10.49 -12.29 -11.52
C GLY A 221 -9.00 -12.29 -11.15
N LEU A 222 -8.17 -11.49 -11.87
CA LEU A 222 -6.73 -11.44 -11.65
C LEU A 222 -6.30 -10.09 -11.09
N ILE A 223 -5.35 -10.15 -10.16
CA ILE A 223 -4.58 -9.03 -9.66
C ILE A 223 -3.11 -9.29 -9.96
N HIS A 224 -2.43 -8.30 -10.53
CA HIS A 224 -0.98 -8.29 -10.72
C HIS A 224 -0.33 -7.44 -9.63
N PHE A 225 0.73 -7.96 -9.03
CA PHE A 225 1.46 -7.27 -7.97
C PHE A 225 2.96 -7.33 -8.22
N LEU A 226 3.64 -6.26 -7.84
CA LEU A 226 5.09 -6.14 -7.89
C LEU A 226 5.70 -6.85 -6.67
N ASP A 227 6.76 -7.61 -6.91
CA ASP A 227 7.50 -8.32 -5.85
C ASP A 227 8.04 -7.34 -4.80
N ARG A 228 8.01 -7.77 -3.56
CA ARG A 228 8.58 -7.01 -2.42
C ARG A 228 10.06 -6.67 -2.60
N ASP A 229 10.85 -7.56 -3.25
CA ASP A 229 12.29 -7.35 -3.38
C ASP A 229 12.58 -6.08 -4.21
N VAL A 230 11.76 -5.81 -5.24
CA VAL A 230 11.82 -4.55 -6.02
C VAL A 230 11.48 -3.33 -5.14
N LEU A 231 10.49 -3.48 -4.24
CA LEU A 231 10.13 -2.40 -3.31
C LEU A 231 11.25 -2.14 -2.29
N LEU A 232 11.92 -3.18 -1.82
CA LEU A 232 13.08 -3.06 -0.93
C LEU A 232 14.27 -2.38 -1.63
N ASP A 233 14.50 -2.68 -2.91
CA ASP A 233 15.53 -2.02 -3.71
C ASP A 233 15.22 -0.53 -3.91
N ALA A 234 13.97 -0.18 -4.19
CA ALA A 234 13.53 1.21 -4.27
C ALA A 234 13.73 1.97 -2.94
N LEU A 235 13.43 1.34 -1.81
CA LEU A 235 13.66 1.90 -0.47
C LEU A 235 15.16 2.07 -0.18
N ASN A 236 16.00 1.09 -0.57
CA ASN A 236 17.45 1.20 -0.43
C ASN A 236 18.01 2.36 -1.25
N LEU A 237 17.56 2.53 -2.48
CA LEU A 237 17.97 3.63 -3.35
C LEU A 237 17.57 4.98 -2.76
N LYS A 238 16.32 5.13 -2.29
CA LYS A 238 15.86 6.35 -1.61
C LYS A 238 16.74 6.70 -0.40
N ARG A 239 17.06 5.71 0.44
CA ARG A 239 17.91 5.94 1.61
C ARG A 239 19.35 6.36 1.26
N GLN A 240 19.92 5.80 0.21
CA GLN A 240 21.24 6.20 -0.27
C GLN A 240 21.26 7.68 -0.68
N LEU A 241 20.20 8.15 -1.37
CA LEU A 241 20.04 9.54 -1.73
C LEU A 241 19.94 10.45 -0.49
N GLU A 242 19.12 10.09 0.50
CA GLU A 242 18.98 10.85 1.76
C GLU A 242 20.29 10.96 2.54
N GLN A 243 21.12 9.92 2.52
CA GLN A 243 22.44 9.94 3.17
C GLN A 243 23.47 10.83 2.44
N GLN A 244 23.32 10.97 1.12
CA GLN A 244 24.18 11.87 0.32
C GLN A 244 23.82 13.33 0.53
N GLU A 245 22.53 13.66 0.65
CA GLU A 245 22.04 15.02 0.92
C GLU A 245 22.37 15.52 2.34
N SER A 246 22.65 14.61 3.27
CA SER A 246 22.96 14.94 4.68
C SER A 246 24.44 15.18 4.96
N LYS A 247 25.30 15.04 3.93
CA LYS A 247 26.75 15.31 4.00
C LYS A 247 27.12 16.64 3.39
#